data_07dc92a9844a20474ded73b9f1c738fe
#
_entry.id   07dc92a9844a20474ded73b9f1c738fe
#
_cell.length_a   1.000
_cell.length_b   1.000
_cell.length_c   1.000
_cell.angle_alpha   90.00
_cell.angle_beta   90.00
_cell.angle_gamma   90.00
#
_symmetry.space_group_name_H-M   'P 1'
#
loop_
_entity.id
_entity.type
_entity.pdbx_description
1 polymer ?
#
loop_
_entity_poly.entity_id
_entity_poly.type
_entity_poly.pdbx_seq_one_letter_code
_entity_poly.pdbx_strand_id
1 'polypeptide(L)'
;MQNKLDLATDLASASREISGEYPAWSYNADSVIRPKAIELYKELFGKEPTVETTHGGLECGILYGKKNDLDIISFGPDLTGVHTYNERVHIASTQRMWNYLKELLKACK
;
A
#
# COMPACT_ATOMS: atom_id res chain seq x y z
N MET A 1 19.47 4.26 11.08
CA MET A 1 18.85 5.56 11.40
C MET A 1 18.58 5.71 12.89
N GLN A 2 18.09 4.68 13.59
CA GLN A 2 17.82 4.71 15.05
C GLN A 2 19.05 5.16 15.87
N ASN A 3 20.24 4.60 15.63
CA ASN A 3 21.47 4.96 16.37
C ASN A 3 21.84 6.45 16.32
N LYS A 4 21.48 7.17 15.25
CA LYS A 4 21.72 8.61 15.16
C LYS A 4 20.75 9.41 16.01
N LEU A 5 19.52 8.92 16.12
CA LEU A 5 18.50 9.52 16.97
C LEU A 5 18.80 9.25 18.45
N ASP A 6 19.28 8.06 18.79
CA ASP A 6 19.72 7.73 20.16
C ASP A 6 20.83 8.67 20.61
N LEU A 7 21.87 8.84 19.77
CA LEU A 7 22.97 9.75 20.07
C LEU A 7 22.50 11.21 20.26
N ALA A 8 21.59 11.67 19.41
CA ALA A 8 21.04 13.02 19.53
C ALA A 8 20.23 13.20 20.82
N THR A 9 19.47 12.18 21.22
CA THR A 9 18.67 12.15 22.45
C THR A 9 19.58 12.20 23.69
N ASP A 10 20.66 11.41 23.69
CA ASP A 10 21.63 11.36 24.77
C ASP A 10 22.35 12.70 24.93
N LEU A 11 22.79 13.31 23.81
CA LEU A 11 23.45 14.63 23.82
C LEU A 11 22.51 15.75 24.31
N ALA A 12 21.21 15.63 24.07
CA ALA A 12 20.20 16.59 24.51
C ALA A 12 19.69 16.30 25.94
N SER A 13 20.18 15.26 26.61
CA SER A 13 19.64 14.78 27.91
C SER A 13 18.13 14.60 27.90
N ALA A 14 17.61 14.16 26.78
CA ALA A 14 16.18 13.90 26.57
C ALA A 14 15.87 12.40 26.65
N SER A 15 14.60 12.04 26.79
CA SER A 15 14.13 10.67 26.67
C SER A 15 13.41 10.48 25.33
N ARG A 16 13.47 9.26 24.77
CA ARG A 16 12.79 8.90 23.52
C ARG A 16 11.96 7.64 23.72
N GLU A 17 10.75 7.70 23.22
CA GLU A 17 9.88 6.53 23.06
C GLU A 17 9.68 6.23 21.59
N ILE A 18 9.72 4.96 21.21
CA ILE A 18 9.43 4.49 19.86
C ILE A 18 8.08 3.77 19.91
N SER A 19 7.14 4.24 19.10
CA SER A 19 5.81 3.65 19.00
C SER A 19 5.33 3.64 17.54
N GLY A 20 4.34 2.80 17.23
CA GLY A 20 3.72 2.76 15.91
C GLY A 20 4.63 2.25 14.79
N GLU A 21 5.53 1.32 15.09
CA GLU A 21 6.40 0.73 14.08
C GLU A 21 5.59 -0.07 13.05
N TYR A 22 5.84 0.20 11.77
CA TYR A 22 5.31 -0.52 10.63
C TYR A 22 6.43 -1.32 9.95
N PRO A 23 6.23 -2.62 9.68
CA PRO A 23 7.16 -3.39 8.87
C PRO A 23 7.27 -2.83 7.45
N ALA A 24 8.46 -2.83 6.89
CA ALA A 24 8.66 -2.50 5.50
C ALA A 24 8.00 -3.55 4.60
N TRP A 25 7.31 -3.10 3.55
CA TRP A 25 6.80 -3.96 2.50
C TRP A 25 7.61 -3.68 1.23
N SER A 26 8.57 -4.56 0.97
CA SER A 26 9.47 -4.42 -0.17
C SER A 26 8.79 -4.74 -1.49
N TYR A 27 9.19 -4.03 -2.55
CA TYR A 27 8.75 -4.34 -3.90
C TYR A 27 9.17 -5.77 -4.28
N ASN A 28 8.19 -6.58 -4.68
CA ASN A 28 8.42 -7.94 -5.16
C ASN A 28 8.55 -7.94 -6.70
N ALA A 29 9.76 -8.11 -7.22
CA ALA A 29 9.99 -8.18 -8.66
C ALA A 29 9.30 -9.41 -9.30
N ASP A 30 9.21 -10.51 -8.56
CA ASP A 30 8.66 -11.79 -9.01
C ASP A 30 7.17 -11.97 -8.70
N SER A 31 6.45 -10.87 -8.45
CA SER A 31 5.01 -10.90 -8.18
C SER A 31 4.23 -11.55 -9.32
N VAL A 32 3.39 -12.51 -9.00
CA VAL A 32 2.49 -13.19 -9.93
C VAL A 32 1.15 -12.45 -10.06
N ILE A 33 0.67 -11.88 -8.95
CA ILE A 33 -0.62 -11.16 -8.95
C ILE A 33 -0.54 -9.81 -9.66
N ARG A 34 0.59 -9.10 -9.57
CA ARG A 34 0.73 -7.76 -10.15
C ARG A 34 0.54 -7.73 -11.68
N PRO A 35 1.22 -8.54 -12.51
CA PRO A 35 0.99 -8.52 -13.95
C PRO A 35 -0.44 -8.89 -14.32
N LYS A 36 -1.05 -9.86 -13.65
CA LYS A 36 -2.47 -10.20 -13.85
C LYS A 36 -3.40 -9.03 -13.54
N ALA A 37 -3.13 -8.33 -12.46
CA ALA A 37 -3.90 -7.16 -12.05
C ALA A 37 -3.79 -6.02 -13.07
N ILE A 38 -2.59 -5.77 -13.61
CA ILE A 38 -2.36 -4.75 -14.65
C ILE A 38 -3.10 -5.08 -15.93
N GLU A 39 -2.97 -6.31 -16.41
CA GLU A 39 -3.62 -6.77 -17.64
C GLU A 39 -5.14 -6.66 -17.54
N LEU A 40 -5.72 -7.19 -16.46
CA LEU A 40 -7.16 -7.10 -16.21
C LEU A 40 -7.65 -5.65 -16.09
N TYR A 41 -6.90 -4.77 -15.44
CA TYR A 41 -7.24 -3.36 -15.35
C TYR A 41 -7.28 -2.71 -16.73
N LYS A 42 -6.31 -3.02 -17.58
CA LYS A 42 -6.23 -2.54 -18.96
C LYS A 42 -7.41 -3.05 -19.82
N GLU A 43 -7.78 -4.32 -19.65
CA GLU A 43 -8.96 -4.89 -20.34
C GLU A 43 -10.26 -4.21 -19.94
N LEU A 44 -10.47 -3.99 -18.64
CA LEU A 44 -11.72 -3.43 -18.12
C LEU A 44 -11.86 -1.92 -18.36
N PHE A 45 -10.76 -1.18 -18.36
CA PHE A 45 -10.80 0.30 -18.37
C PHE A 45 -10.10 0.93 -19.57
N GLY A 46 -9.49 0.15 -20.46
CA GLY A 46 -8.86 0.64 -21.69
C GLY A 46 -7.58 1.46 -21.46
N LYS A 47 -7.05 1.47 -20.25
CA LYS A 47 -5.82 2.18 -19.88
C LYS A 47 -4.99 1.38 -18.89
N GLU A 48 -3.69 1.55 -18.93
CA GLU A 48 -2.76 0.93 -18.01
C GLU A 48 -2.78 1.65 -16.66
N PRO A 49 -2.82 0.91 -15.53
CA PRO A 49 -2.72 1.54 -14.22
C PRO A 49 -1.29 1.99 -13.95
N THR A 50 -1.12 3.06 -13.18
CA THR A 50 0.18 3.45 -12.66
C THR A 50 0.55 2.51 -11.49
N VAL A 51 1.77 1.98 -11.52
CA VAL A 51 2.34 1.18 -10.42
C VAL A 51 3.36 2.04 -9.69
N GLU A 52 3.08 2.29 -8.43
CA GLU A 52 3.90 3.18 -7.60
C GLU A 52 4.35 2.47 -6.32
N THR A 53 5.42 2.97 -5.75
CA THR A 53 5.85 2.65 -4.38
C THR A 53 5.59 3.85 -3.49
N THR A 54 5.25 3.63 -2.24
CA THR A 54 5.03 4.69 -1.26
C THR A 54 5.98 4.56 -0.09
N HIS A 55 6.34 5.68 0.51
CA HIS A 55 7.10 5.72 1.76
C HIS A 55 6.20 5.65 3.01
N GLY A 56 4.87 5.71 2.83
CA GLY A 56 3.91 5.58 3.90
C GLY A 56 3.76 4.13 4.37
N GLY A 57 3.40 3.94 5.64
CA GLY A 57 3.01 2.64 6.17
C GLY A 57 1.67 2.20 5.57
N LEU A 58 1.61 0.96 5.10
CA LEU A 58 0.38 0.33 4.63
C LEU A 58 0.11 -0.95 5.42
N GLU A 59 -1.15 -1.31 5.57
CA GLU A 59 -1.58 -2.56 6.23
C GLU A 59 -0.97 -3.79 5.56
N CYS A 60 -0.67 -3.71 4.27
CA CYS A 60 0.07 -4.75 3.53
C CYS A 60 1.45 -5.06 4.15
N GLY A 61 2.13 -4.05 4.71
CA GLY A 61 3.38 -4.24 5.44
C GLY A 61 3.20 -5.08 6.70
N ILE A 62 2.10 -4.88 7.43
CA ILE A 62 1.75 -5.67 8.61
C ILE A 62 1.48 -7.13 8.23
N LEU A 63 0.72 -7.36 7.16
CA LEU A 63 0.43 -8.71 6.65
C LEU A 63 1.70 -9.41 6.19
N TYR A 64 2.53 -8.71 5.41
CA TYR A 64 3.82 -9.22 4.93
C TYR A 64 4.80 -9.51 6.07
N GLY A 65 4.84 -8.67 7.11
CA GLY A 65 5.66 -8.91 8.30
C GLY A 65 5.26 -10.14 9.10
N LYS A 66 3.98 -10.56 9.01
CA LYS A 66 3.50 -11.80 9.64
C LYS A 66 3.73 -13.04 8.78
N LYS A 67 3.72 -12.87 7.47
CA LYS A 67 3.86 -13.94 6.49
C LYS A 67 4.56 -13.40 5.25
N ASN A 68 5.87 -13.53 5.21
CA ASN A 68 6.75 -12.90 4.21
C ASN A 68 6.75 -13.57 2.82
N ASP A 69 6.02 -14.65 2.64
CA ASP A 69 5.80 -15.33 1.36
C ASP A 69 4.50 -14.87 0.64
N LEU A 70 3.81 -13.88 1.17
CA LEU A 70 2.62 -13.33 0.53
C LEU A 70 3.01 -12.46 -0.68
N ASP A 71 2.34 -12.73 -1.81
CA ASP A 71 2.35 -11.84 -2.96
C ASP A 71 1.18 -10.87 -2.84
N ILE A 72 1.49 -9.58 -2.65
CA ILE A 72 0.52 -8.57 -2.24
C ILE A 72 0.55 -7.39 -3.20
N ILE A 73 -0.61 -6.88 -3.54
CA ILE A 73 -0.82 -5.59 -4.20
C ILE A 73 -1.82 -4.76 -3.40
N SER A 74 -1.70 -3.43 -3.47
CA SER A 74 -2.66 -2.49 -2.91
C SER A 74 -3.28 -1.65 -4.01
N PHE A 75 -4.59 -1.48 -3.98
CA PHE A 75 -5.32 -0.59 -4.88
C PHE A 75 -6.61 -0.12 -4.20
N GLY A 76 -7.17 0.97 -4.68
CA GLY A 76 -8.37 1.53 -4.09
C GLY A 76 -9.06 2.56 -4.99
N PRO A 77 -10.16 3.14 -4.52
CA PRO A 77 -10.87 4.21 -5.22
C PRO A 77 -10.07 5.52 -5.22
N ASP A 78 -10.51 6.46 -6.05
CA ASP A 78 -9.95 7.79 -6.09
C ASP A 78 -10.30 8.54 -4.79
N LEU A 79 -9.26 9.02 -4.10
CA LEU A 79 -9.36 9.77 -2.85
C LEU A 79 -8.79 11.17 -3.04
N THR A 80 -9.35 12.13 -2.33
CA THR A 80 -8.83 13.49 -2.26
C THR A 80 -8.77 13.96 -0.83
N GLY A 81 -7.78 14.80 -0.49
CA GLY A 81 -7.60 15.34 0.86
C GLY A 81 -7.35 14.28 1.93
N VAL A 82 -6.69 13.19 1.58
CA VAL A 82 -6.38 12.08 2.49
C VAL A 82 -5.67 12.59 3.74
N HIS A 83 -6.05 12.09 4.91
CA HIS A 83 -5.56 12.51 6.23
C HIS A 83 -5.89 13.98 6.60
N THR A 84 -6.92 14.56 6.00
CA THR A 84 -7.44 15.88 6.37
C THR A 84 -8.93 15.83 6.68
N TYR A 85 -9.47 16.90 7.29
CA TYR A 85 -10.90 17.05 7.52
C TYR A 85 -11.75 17.18 6.24
N ASN A 86 -11.10 17.40 5.09
CA ASN A 86 -11.74 17.47 3.77
C ASN A 86 -11.61 16.16 2.98
N GLU A 87 -11.24 15.07 3.62
CA GLU A 87 -11.10 13.78 2.96
C GLU A 87 -12.40 13.34 2.28
N ARG A 88 -12.28 12.94 1.04
CA ARG A 88 -13.41 12.52 0.19
C ARG A 88 -13.05 11.30 -0.64
N VAL A 89 -14.02 10.43 -0.85
CA VAL A 89 -13.95 9.31 -1.79
C VAL A 89 -14.88 9.56 -2.98
N HIS A 90 -14.40 9.25 -4.18
CA HIS A 90 -15.20 9.38 -5.39
C HIS A 90 -16.09 8.14 -5.56
N ILE A 91 -17.41 8.30 -5.39
CA ILE A 91 -18.39 7.19 -5.36
C ILE A 91 -18.30 6.29 -6.60
N ALA A 92 -18.27 6.88 -7.80
CA ALA A 92 -18.19 6.09 -9.03
C ALA A 92 -16.87 5.30 -9.15
N SER A 93 -15.77 5.80 -8.60
CA SER A 93 -14.51 5.05 -8.56
C SER A 93 -14.56 3.87 -7.58
N THR A 94 -15.26 4.02 -6.47
CA THR A 94 -15.52 2.92 -5.53
C THR A 94 -16.25 1.77 -6.23
N GLN A 95 -17.28 2.07 -7.01
CA GLN A 95 -18.01 1.06 -7.77
C GLN A 95 -17.14 0.39 -8.84
N ARG A 96 -16.28 1.15 -9.53
CA ARG A 96 -15.31 0.61 -10.50
C ARG A 96 -14.33 -0.34 -9.83
N MET A 97 -13.76 0.07 -8.68
CA MET A 97 -12.81 -0.76 -7.94
C MET A 97 -13.45 -2.02 -7.36
N TRP A 98 -14.71 -1.94 -6.93
CA TRP A 98 -15.45 -3.12 -6.51
C TRP A 98 -15.65 -4.14 -7.65
N ASN A 99 -15.99 -3.66 -8.84
CA ASN A 99 -16.12 -4.53 -10.02
C ASN A 99 -14.76 -5.12 -10.40
N TYR A 100 -13.70 -4.31 -10.40
CA TYR A 100 -12.34 -4.76 -10.65
C TYR A 100 -11.90 -5.85 -9.66
N LEU A 101 -12.14 -5.65 -8.36
CA LEU A 101 -11.83 -6.66 -7.33
C LEU A 101 -12.51 -8.00 -7.61
N LYS A 102 -13.80 -7.98 -7.97
CA LYS A 102 -14.54 -9.21 -8.29
C LYS A 102 -13.93 -9.97 -9.47
N GLU A 103 -13.58 -9.26 -10.53
CA GLU A 103 -12.95 -9.88 -11.70
C GLU A 103 -11.53 -10.38 -11.39
N LEU A 104 -10.75 -9.63 -10.61
CA LEU A 104 -9.42 -10.06 -10.17
C LEU A 104 -9.48 -11.35 -9.34
N LEU A 105 -10.43 -11.45 -8.42
CA LEU A 105 -10.65 -12.68 -7.64
C LEU A 105 -11.03 -13.89 -8.50
N LYS A 106 -11.78 -13.68 -9.59
CA LYS A 106 -12.06 -14.73 -10.57
C LYS A 106 -10.80 -15.17 -11.33
N ALA A 107 -9.96 -14.22 -11.70
CA ALA A 107 -8.72 -14.48 -12.42
C ALA A 107 -7.62 -15.16 -11.56
N CYS A 108 -7.76 -15.14 -10.23
CA CYS A 108 -6.84 -15.78 -9.28
C CYS A 108 -7.22 -17.23 -8.92
N LYS A 109 -8.28 -17.78 -9.52
CA LYS A 109 -8.71 -19.16 -9.28
C LYS A 109 -7.87 -20.16 -10.05
#